data_35e3d67cc625a537ef8924e216c1aa9f
#
_entry.id   35e3d67cc625a537ef8924e216c1aa9f
#
_cell.length_a   1.000
_cell.length_b   1.000
_cell.length_c   1.000
_cell.angle_alpha   90.00
_cell.angle_beta   90.00
_cell.angle_gamma   90.00
#
_symmetry.space_group_name_H-M   'P 1'
#
loop_
_entity.id
_entity.type
_entity.pdbx_description
1 polymer ?
#
loop_
_entity_poly.entity_id
_entity_poly.type
_entity_poly.pdbx_seq_one_letter_code
_entity_poly.pdbx_strand_id
1 'polypeptide(L)'
;NAQETTFFYDFNDNEFTGWQGYDADGDGYNWELHNTTISGGMDGTYGVYSSCYMNGELTPENYLYTTESYLITETSQLHFFHCQSDLVYFEENFGVIVSEDGINFLVIWSKRYKEPYPDGQWGEEFIDLSEFAGKNMYIGFLHYECSGATANGIRIDNVELTSTSSIAENAVSFNIYPNPVENQLVISSEENIETISIYNLNGIMVYSGTYNTEGIDVSNLNSGVYFVNIKTENHDITRRIVKK
;
A
#
# COMPACT_ATOMS: atom_id res chain seq x y z
N ASN A 1 10.36 0.11 -9.57
CA ASN A 1 9.76 -0.40 -8.33
C ASN A 1 8.51 -1.16 -8.72
N ALA A 2 8.38 -2.43 -8.32
CA ALA A 2 7.14 -3.18 -8.52
C ALA A 2 6.15 -2.78 -7.40
N GLN A 3 4.88 -2.62 -7.75
CA GLN A 3 3.82 -2.49 -6.77
C GLN A 3 3.59 -3.87 -6.16
N GLU A 4 3.55 -3.95 -4.84
CA GLU A 4 3.25 -5.17 -4.09
C GLU A 4 1.90 -5.01 -3.41
N THR A 5 1.05 -6.01 -3.54
CA THR A 5 -0.21 -6.08 -2.82
C THR A 5 0.05 -6.64 -1.43
N THR A 6 -0.27 -5.87 -0.39
CA THR A 6 -0.19 -6.28 1.01
C THR A 6 -1.40 -7.13 1.38
N PHE A 7 -2.59 -6.73 0.95
CA PHE A 7 -3.80 -7.53 0.98
C PHE A 7 -4.74 -7.15 -0.17
N PHE A 8 -5.61 -8.09 -0.54
CA PHE A 8 -6.73 -7.90 -1.46
C PHE A 8 -7.93 -8.69 -0.96
N TYR A 9 -9.09 -8.04 -0.86
CA TYR A 9 -10.36 -8.63 -0.46
C TYR A 9 -11.44 -8.31 -1.48
N ASP A 10 -11.96 -9.36 -2.13
CA ASP A 10 -13.10 -9.30 -3.06
C ASP A 10 -14.39 -9.87 -2.48
N PHE A 11 -14.35 -10.32 -1.21
CA PHE A 11 -15.47 -10.88 -0.45
C PHE A 11 -16.19 -12.07 -1.12
N ASN A 12 -15.65 -12.63 -2.19
CA ASN A 12 -16.29 -13.67 -3.00
C ASN A 12 -16.34 -15.05 -2.36
N ASP A 13 -15.57 -15.26 -1.30
CA ASP A 13 -15.64 -16.46 -0.46
C ASP A 13 -16.89 -16.49 0.44
N ASN A 14 -17.68 -15.42 0.47
CA ASN A 14 -18.83 -15.23 1.35
C ASN A 14 -18.46 -15.29 2.84
N GLU A 15 -17.29 -14.81 3.18
CA GLU A 15 -16.77 -14.75 4.54
C GLU A 15 -16.23 -13.36 4.87
N PHE A 16 -16.34 -12.95 6.13
CA PHE A 16 -15.65 -11.78 6.67
C PHE A 16 -14.22 -12.12 7.12
N THR A 17 -13.56 -13.07 6.47
CA THR A 17 -12.20 -13.45 6.83
C THR A 17 -11.28 -12.22 6.76
N GLY A 18 -10.64 -11.90 7.88
CA GLY A 18 -9.77 -10.73 7.97
C GLY A 18 -10.47 -9.39 8.27
N TRP A 19 -11.82 -9.39 8.42
CA TRP A 19 -12.61 -8.21 8.76
C TRP A 19 -13.49 -8.43 9.96
N GLN A 20 -13.82 -7.36 10.67
CA GLN A 20 -14.80 -7.36 11.73
C GLN A 20 -15.65 -6.09 11.69
N GLY A 21 -16.91 -6.23 12.03
CA GLY A 21 -17.87 -5.13 12.13
C GLY A 21 -18.13 -4.73 13.57
N TYR A 22 -18.42 -3.45 13.78
CA TYR A 22 -18.89 -2.91 15.06
C TYR A 22 -20.04 -1.94 14.81
N ASP A 23 -21.19 -2.25 15.39
CA ASP A 23 -22.40 -1.43 15.42
C ASP A 23 -22.31 -0.49 16.63
N ALA A 24 -22.00 0.79 16.39
CA ALA A 24 -21.75 1.76 17.45
C ALA A 24 -23.03 2.46 17.93
N ASP A 25 -24.06 2.58 17.09
CA ASP A 25 -25.35 3.15 17.47
C ASP A 25 -26.30 2.13 18.14
N GLY A 26 -25.98 0.82 18.05
CA GLY A 26 -26.67 -0.25 18.77
C GLY A 26 -28.05 -0.56 18.23
N ASP A 27 -28.33 -0.26 16.96
CA ASP A 27 -29.61 -0.50 16.33
C ASP A 27 -29.80 -1.96 15.88
N GLY A 28 -28.70 -2.76 15.94
CA GLY A 28 -28.67 -4.18 15.60
C GLY A 28 -28.42 -4.45 14.12
N TYR A 29 -28.16 -3.42 13.32
CA TYR A 29 -27.76 -3.54 11.92
C TYR A 29 -26.28 -3.12 11.79
N ASN A 30 -25.55 -3.80 10.92
CA ASN A 30 -24.13 -3.58 10.73
C ASN A 30 -23.76 -3.84 9.27
N TRP A 31 -22.49 -3.83 8.94
CA TRP A 31 -21.99 -4.30 7.66
C TRP A 31 -22.28 -5.80 7.48
N GLU A 32 -22.78 -6.17 6.32
CA GLU A 32 -23.17 -7.53 5.96
C GLU A 32 -22.61 -7.89 4.57
N LEU A 33 -22.43 -9.20 4.31
CA LEU A 33 -22.08 -9.72 2.99
C LEU A 33 -23.33 -9.89 2.16
N HIS A 34 -23.38 -9.26 1.00
CA HIS A 34 -24.50 -9.35 0.07
C HIS A 34 -24.04 -9.70 -1.34
N ASN A 35 -24.87 -10.47 -2.07
CA ASN A 35 -24.65 -10.85 -3.48
C ASN A 35 -25.84 -10.54 -4.38
N THR A 36 -26.70 -9.62 -3.99
CA THR A 36 -27.86 -9.22 -4.78
C THR A 36 -27.50 -8.12 -5.76
N THR A 37 -28.32 -7.90 -6.79
CA THR A 37 -28.15 -6.81 -7.78
C THR A 37 -28.24 -5.41 -7.17
N ILE A 38 -28.86 -5.29 -5.99
CA ILE A 38 -29.09 -4.00 -5.31
C ILE A 38 -28.01 -3.75 -4.25
N SER A 39 -27.56 -4.80 -3.54
CA SER A 39 -26.66 -4.68 -2.38
C SER A 39 -25.43 -5.59 -2.46
N GLY A 40 -25.26 -6.34 -3.55
CA GLY A 40 -24.08 -7.19 -3.77
C GLY A 40 -22.87 -6.43 -4.28
N GLY A 41 -21.79 -7.16 -4.50
CA GLY A 41 -20.51 -6.67 -4.98
C GLY A 41 -20.51 -6.32 -6.47
N MET A 42 -19.36 -5.92 -6.93
CA MET A 42 -19.08 -5.68 -8.35
C MET A 42 -19.27 -6.97 -9.15
N ASP A 43 -19.74 -6.86 -10.38
CA ASP A 43 -19.96 -8.00 -11.28
C ASP A 43 -20.99 -9.05 -10.79
N GLY A 44 -21.84 -8.68 -9.81
CA GLY A 44 -22.88 -9.58 -9.28
C GLY A 44 -22.35 -10.64 -8.32
N THR A 45 -21.18 -10.42 -7.77
CA THR A 45 -20.53 -11.23 -6.76
C THR A 45 -20.90 -10.77 -5.34
N TYR A 46 -20.21 -11.28 -4.31
CA TYR A 46 -20.37 -10.74 -2.97
C TYR A 46 -19.63 -9.42 -2.84
N GLY A 47 -20.15 -8.54 -1.99
CA GLY A 47 -19.52 -7.33 -1.52
C GLY A 47 -20.04 -7.02 -0.13
N VAL A 48 -19.43 -6.08 0.57
CA VAL A 48 -19.93 -5.62 1.88
C VAL A 48 -20.93 -4.48 1.71
N TYR A 49 -21.96 -4.52 2.50
CA TYR A 49 -23.08 -3.59 2.46
C TYR A 49 -23.46 -3.11 3.87
N SER A 50 -23.70 -1.82 4.01
CA SER A 50 -24.28 -1.24 5.22
C SER A 50 -25.51 -0.40 4.86
N SER A 51 -26.62 -0.63 5.57
CA SER A 51 -27.92 -0.07 5.25
C SER A 51 -28.23 1.19 6.08
N CYS A 52 -28.95 2.14 5.45
CA CYS A 52 -29.66 3.22 6.14
C CYS A 52 -31.17 2.95 6.31
N TYR A 53 -31.69 1.84 5.75
CA TYR A 53 -33.12 1.52 5.83
C TYR A 53 -33.38 0.02 5.91
N MET A 54 -33.91 -0.44 7.05
CA MET A 54 -34.32 -1.83 7.27
C MET A 54 -35.61 -1.88 8.10
N ASN A 55 -36.75 -2.00 7.43
CA ASN A 55 -38.07 -1.92 8.07
C ASN A 55 -38.36 -0.59 8.80
N GLY A 56 -37.64 0.44 8.48
CA GLY A 56 -37.67 1.77 9.08
C GLY A 56 -36.42 2.53 8.76
N GLU A 57 -36.40 3.84 9.01
CA GLU A 57 -35.23 4.68 8.87
C GLU A 57 -34.18 4.33 9.93
N LEU A 58 -32.93 4.19 9.52
CA LEU A 58 -31.77 4.03 10.36
C LEU A 58 -30.87 5.27 10.25
N THR A 59 -30.03 5.46 11.23
CA THR A 59 -28.98 6.49 11.26
C THR A 59 -27.66 5.82 11.63
N PRO A 60 -27.08 5.04 10.70
CA PRO A 60 -25.97 4.16 11.02
C PRO A 60 -24.73 4.90 11.57
N GLU A 61 -24.06 4.24 12.50
CA GLU A 61 -22.67 4.47 12.89
C GLU A 61 -21.97 3.13 12.91
N ASN A 62 -21.74 2.58 11.69
CA ASN A 62 -21.29 1.20 11.46
C ASN A 62 -19.83 1.18 11.02
N TYR A 63 -18.99 0.54 11.81
CA TYR A 63 -17.58 0.33 11.53
C TYR A 63 -17.37 -1.03 10.89
N LEU A 64 -16.52 -1.10 9.86
CA LEU A 64 -15.96 -2.31 9.28
C LEU A 64 -14.46 -2.14 9.18
N TYR A 65 -13.65 -2.99 9.80
CA TYR A 65 -12.20 -2.82 9.82
C TYR A 65 -11.47 -4.16 9.86
N THR A 66 -10.22 -4.14 9.47
CA THR A 66 -9.36 -5.32 9.43
C THR A 66 -9.13 -5.89 10.82
N THR A 67 -9.08 -7.22 10.96
CA THR A 67 -8.80 -7.91 12.23
C THR A 67 -7.32 -7.84 12.62
N GLU A 68 -6.46 -7.52 11.66
CA GLU A 68 -5.01 -7.35 11.83
C GLU A 68 -4.58 -5.96 11.40
N SER A 69 -3.49 -5.47 11.99
CA SER A 69 -2.86 -4.21 11.58
C SER A 69 -1.78 -4.47 10.53
N TYR A 70 -1.61 -3.54 9.60
CA TYR A 70 -0.65 -3.62 8.50
C TYR A 70 0.38 -2.50 8.60
N LEU A 71 1.65 -2.82 8.36
CA LEU A 71 2.72 -1.83 8.32
C LEU A 71 2.50 -0.89 7.12
N ILE A 72 2.35 0.38 7.41
CA ILE A 72 2.23 1.42 6.38
C ILE A 72 3.62 1.93 5.99
N THR A 73 3.85 2.09 4.71
CA THR A 73 5.08 2.63 4.13
C THR A 73 4.81 4.00 3.49
N GLU A 74 5.86 4.71 3.09
CA GLU A 74 5.75 6.00 2.37
C GLU A 74 5.03 5.90 1.02
N THR A 75 4.77 4.69 0.54
CA THR A 75 4.13 4.43 -0.75
C THR A 75 2.83 3.64 -0.62
N SER A 76 2.36 3.43 0.62
CA SER A 76 1.14 2.67 0.86
C SER A 76 -0.09 3.42 0.36
N GLN A 77 -0.93 2.72 -0.38
CA GLN A 77 -2.16 3.23 -0.95
C GLN A 77 -3.29 2.21 -0.74
N LEU A 78 -4.42 2.68 -0.22
CA LEU A 78 -5.65 1.91 -0.18
C LEU A 78 -6.46 2.19 -1.44
N HIS A 79 -6.85 1.14 -2.15
CA HIS A 79 -7.71 1.18 -3.32
C HIS A 79 -8.98 0.39 -3.05
N PHE A 80 -10.13 0.89 -3.46
CA PHE A 80 -11.41 0.21 -3.33
C PHE A 80 -12.47 0.76 -4.26
N PHE A 81 -13.52 -0.04 -4.46
CA PHE A 81 -14.71 0.36 -5.19
C PHE A 81 -15.88 0.57 -4.24
N HIS A 82 -16.76 1.51 -4.57
CA HIS A 82 -17.94 1.83 -3.78
C HIS A 82 -19.13 2.19 -4.67
N CYS A 83 -20.34 1.90 -4.19
CA CYS A 83 -21.56 2.28 -4.89
C CYS A 83 -22.72 2.47 -3.90
N GLN A 84 -23.54 3.50 -4.07
CA GLN A 84 -24.83 3.57 -3.36
C GLN A 84 -25.76 2.46 -3.86
N SER A 85 -26.65 1.99 -2.98
CA SER A 85 -27.56 0.89 -3.30
C SER A 85 -28.84 1.34 -4.01
N ASP A 86 -29.15 2.63 -4.03
CA ASP A 86 -30.40 3.19 -4.59
C ASP A 86 -30.14 4.50 -5.33
N LEU A 87 -30.92 4.76 -6.41
CA LEU A 87 -30.79 5.95 -7.22
C LEU A 87 -31.75 7.10 -6.78
N VAL A 88 -32.67 6.82 -5.89
CA VAL A 88 -33.63 7.80 -5.34
C VAL A 88 -33.22 8.19 -3.92
N TYR A 89 -32.81 7.19 -3.12
CA TYR A 89 -32.35 7.33 -1.75
C TYR A 89 -30.82 7.14 -1.72
N PHE A 90 -30.08 8.14 -2.16
CA PHE A 90 -28.65 8.01 -2.50
C PHE A 90 -27.71 8.84 -1.62
N GLU A 91 -28.22 9.67 -0.69
CA GLU A 91 -27.38 10.60 0.10
C GLU A 91 -26.56 9.89 1.18
N GLU A 92 -25.85 8.84 0.76
CA GLU A 92 -24.96 8.09 1.64
C GLU A 92 -23.75 8.93 2.07
N ASN A 93 -23.29 8.72 3.29
CA ASN A 93 -22.05 9.28 3.77
C ASN A 93 -21.20 8.17 4.41
N PHE A 94 -20.00 8.01 3.90
CA PHE A 94 -19.06 7.00 4.41
C PHE A 94 -17.63 7.52 4.37
N GLY A 95 -16.74 6.87 5.12
CA GLY A 95 -15.35 7.27 5.18
C GLY A 95 -14.40 6.10 5.32
N VAL A 96 -13.14 6.36 5.01
CA VAL A 96 -12.01 5.47 5.34
C VAL A 96 -11.51 5.83 6.73
N ILE A 97 -11.32 4.82 7.55
CA ILE A 97 -10.86 4.93 8.93
C ILE A 97 -9.56 4.16 9.13
N VAL A 98 -8.71 4.66 10.02
CA VAL A 98 -7.49 4.00 10.45
C VAL A 98 -7.34 4.06 11.97
N SER A 99 -6.65 3.08 12.55
CA SER A 99 -6.38 3.02 13.98
C SER A 99 -5.05 2.32 14.27
N GLU A 100 -4.29 2.79 15.25
CA GLU A 100 -3.08 2.10 15.75
C GLU A 100 -3.42 0.99 16.76
N ASP A 101 -4.53 1.09 17.47
CA ASP A 101 -4.90 0.21 18.59
C ASP A 101 -6.15 -0.66 18.32
N GLY A 102 -6.84 -0.47 17.17
CA GLY A 102 -8.08 -1.15 16.83
C GLY A 102 -9.30 -0.71 17.66
N ILE A 103 -9.18 0.39 18.40
CA ILE A 103 -10.23 0.93 19.28
C ILE A 103 -10.56 2.37 18.94
N ASN A 104 -9.52 3.21 18.82
CA ASN A 104 -9.64 4.63 18.52
C ASN A 104 -9.41 4.86 17.03
N PHE A 105 -10.49 5.07 16.28
CA PHE A 105 -10.43 5.26 14.84
C PHE A 105 -10.44 6.74 14.45
N LEU A 106 -9.60 7.09 13.49
CA LEU A 106 -9.53 8.38 12.83
C LEU A 106 -10.12 8.26 11.43
N VAL A 107 -11.09 9.12 11.09
CA VAL A 107 -11.56 9.26 9.70
C VAL A 107 -10.54 10.09 8.93
N ILE A 108 -9.92 9.49 7.93
CA ILE A 108 -8.86 10.12 7.13
C ILE A 108 -9.37 10.62 5.76
N TRP A 109 -10.48 10.09 5.32
CA TRP A 109 -11.16 10.47 4.09
C TRP A 109 -12.64 10.20 4.21
N SER A 110 -13.48 11.02 3.56
CA SER A 110 -14.93 10.78 3.55
C SER A 110 -15.56 11.26 2.24
N LYS A 111 -16.68 10.62 1.90
CA LYS A 111 -17.49 10.95 0.73
C LYS A 111 -18.96 10.97 1.10
N ARG A 112 -19.61 12.06 0.76
CA ARG A 112 -21.08 12.16 0.76
C ARG A 112 -21.56 12.26 -0.67
N TYR A 113 -22.48 11.39 -1.07
CA TYR A 113 -23.14 11.48 -2.36
C TYR A 113 -24.11 12.66 -2.37
N LYS A 114 -24.05 13.49 -3.42
CA LYS A 114 -24.94 14.63 -3.65
C LYS A 114 -25.83 14.45 -4.87
N GLU A 115 -25.53 13.43 -5.64
CA GLU A 115 -26.23 13.01 -6.84
C GLU A 115 -26.04 11.51 -7.01
N PRO A 116 -27.01 10.79 -7.60
CA PRO A 116 -26.85 9.37 -7.81
C PRO A 116 -25.73 9.09 -8.83
N TYR A 117 -24.93 8.09 -8.58
CA TYR A 117 -24.10 7.51 -9.63
C TYR A 117 -25.00 6.89 -10.71
N PRO A 118 -24.57 6.89 -11.97
CA PRO A 118 -25.30 6.18 -13.02
C PRO A 118 -25.53 4.72 -12.63
N ASP A 119 -26.68 4.18 -13.04
CA ASP A 119 -27.10 2.83 -12.67
C ASP A 119 -26.04 1.78 -12.99
N GLY A 120 -25.69 0.98 -12.00
CA GLY A 120 -24.67 -0.08 -12.10
C GLY A 120 -23.22 0.40 -12.16
N GLN A 121 -22.95 1.70 -12.03
CA GLN A 121 -21.59 2.21 -11.97
C GLN A 121 -21.04 2.22 -10.53
N TRP A 122 -19.81 1.79 -10.40
CA TRP A 122 -19.03 1.85 -9.19
C TRP A 122 -18.07 3.06 -9.23
N GLY A 123 -17.97 3.76 -8.13
CA GLY A 123 -16.92 4.72 -7.90
C GLY A 123 -15.64 4.00 -7.51
N GLU A 124 -14.50 4.57 -7.82
CA GLU A 124 -13.18 4.04 -7.53
C GLU A 124 -12.38 5.09 -6.77
N GLU A 125 -11.75 4.71 -5.67
CA GLU A 125 -10.98 5.62 -4.83
C GLU A 125 -9.59 5.07 -4.53
N PHE A 126 -8.62 5.98 -4.50
CA PHE A 126 -7.24 5.73 -4.15
C PHE A 126 -6.84 6.66 -3.00
N ILE A 127 -6.61 6.10 -1.82
CA ILE A 127 -6.30 6.86 -0.61
C ILE A 127 -4.83 6.68 -0.27
N ASP A 128 -4.09 7.78 -0.28
CA ASP A 128 -2.69 7.82 0.17
C ASP A 128 -2.62 7.67 1.69
N LEU A 129 -1.84 6.69 2.14
CA LEU A 129 -1.63 6.39 3.56
C LEU A 129 -0.23 6.80 4.05
N SER A 130 0.57 7.47 3.23
CA SER A 130 1.97 7.82 3.53
C SER A 130 2.16 8.62 4.82
N GLU A 131 1.14 9.37 5.27
CA GLU A 131 1.14 10.09 6.55
C GLU A 131 1.35 9.16 7.77
N PHE A 132 0.97 7.89 7.63
CA PHE A 132 1.09 6.86 8.67
C PHE A 132 2.33 5.97 8.49
N ALA A 133 3.26 6.34 7.63
CA ALA A 133 4.45 5.54 7.35
C ALA A 133 5.24 5.19 8.61
N GLY A 134 5.66 3.93 8.71
CA GLY A 134 6.36 3.36 9.86
C GLY A 134 5.45 2.86 10.99
N LYS A 135 4.13 3.03 10.88
CA LYS A 135 3.15 2.55 11.86
C LYS A 135 2.41 1.31 11.36
N ASN A 136 1.96 0.46 12.30
CA ASN A 136 1.01 -0.59 12.01
C ASN A 136 -0.41 -0.04 12.22
N MET A 137 -1.24 -0.08 11.18
CA MET A 137 -2.58 0.47 11.17
C MET A 137 -3.64 -0.61 10.89
N TYR A 138 -4.68 -0.65 11.70
CA TYR A 138 -5.96 -1.22 11.30
C TYR A 138 -6.60 -0.27 10.29
N ILE A 139 -7.21 -0.81 9.24
CA ILE A 139 -7.78 -0.04 8.13
C ILE A 139 -9.24 -0.46 7.97
N GLY A 140 -10.12 0.50 7.70
CA GLY A 140 -11.51 0.16 7.53
C GLY A 140 -12.38 1.26 6.96
N PHE A 141 -13.67 1.04 7.09
CA PHE A 141 -14.73 1.92 6.61
C PHE A 141 -15.70 2.24 7.73
N LEU A 142 -16.23 3.45 7.69
CA LEU A 142 -17.29 3.92 8.58
C LEU A 142 -18.47 4.41 7.74
N HIS A 143 -19.65 3.87 7.97
CA HIS A 143 -20.90 4.37 7.41
C HIS A 143 -21.60 5.19 8.49
N TYR A 144 -21.81 6.49 8.26
CA TYR A 144 -22.23 7.42 9.31
C TYR A 144 -22.88 8.70 8.75
N GLU A 145 -23.56 9.45 9.61
CA GLU A 145 -24.14 10.76 9.30
C GLU A 145 -25.05 10.76 8.04
N CYS A 146 -25.74 9.67 7.78
CA CYS A 146 -26.80 9.56 6.78
C CYS A 146 -28.10 9.13 7.44
N SER A 147 -29.21 9.18 6.70
CA SER A 147 -30.54 8.85 7.23
C SER A 147 -31.34 8.09 6.19
N GLY A 148 -32.05 7.06 6.60
CA GLY A 148 -32.97 6.32 5.75
C GLY A 148 -34.07 7.13 5.10
N ALA A 149 -34.23 8.41 5.49
CA ALA A 149 -35.12 9.35 4.81
C ALA A 149 -34.58 9.78 3.41
N THR A 150 -33.26 9.77 3.21
CA THR A 150 -32.59 10.23 1.97
C THR A 150 -31.54 9.26 1.44
N ALA A 151 -31.22 8.22 2.19
CA ALA A 151 -30.21 7.19 1.90
C ALA A 151 -30.81 5.81 2.04
N ASN A 152 -30.25 4.79 1.38
CA ASN A 152 -30.67 3.40 1.47
C ASN A 152 -29.55 2.49 1.94
N GLY A 153 -28.33 2.66 1.43
CA GLY A 153 -27.15 1.94 1.86
C GLY A 153 -25.97 2.08 0.92
N ILE A 154 -24.79 1.80 1.46
CA ILE A 154 -23.51 1.86 0.77
C ILE A 154 -22.94 0.45 0.55
N ARG A 155 -22.33 0.22 -0.60
CA ARG A 155 -21.61 -1.01 -0.98
C ARG A 155 -20.14 -0.71 -1.14
N ILE A 156 -19.30 -1.63 -0.70
CA ILE A 156 -17.85 -1.59 -0.91
C ILE A 156 -17.37 -2.96 -1.39
N ASP A 157 -16.41 -2.96 -2.29
CA ASP A 157 -15.84 -4.17 -2.86
C ASP A 157 -14.40 -3.96 -3.36
N ASN A 158 -13.69 -5.06 -3.65
CA ASN A 158 -12.34 -5.07 -4.21
C ASN A 158 -11.39 -4.14 -3.44
N VAL A 159 -11.27 -4.38 -2.13
CA VAL A 159 -10.43 -3.57 -1.24
C VAL A 159 -9.00 -4.07 -1.30
N GLU A 160 -8.08 -3.22 -1.72
CA GLU A 160 -6.67 -3.54 -1.89
C GLU A 160 -5.78 -2.54 -1.13
N LEU A 161 -4.86 -3.06 -0.34
CA LEU A 161 -3.74 -2.28 0.18
C LEU A 161 -2.49 -2.62 -0.62
N THR A 162 -1.92 -1.64 -1.25
CA THR A 162 -0.67 -1.77 -1.99
C THR A 162 0.42 -0.91 -1.39
N SER A 163 1.65 -1.34 -1.59
CA SER A 163 2.83 -0.52 -1.42
C SER A 163 3.77 -0.75 -2.60
N THR A 164 4.54 0.22 -2.98
CA THR A 164 5.67 -0.10 -3.85
C THR A 164 6.78 -0.63 -2.96
N SER A 165 7.27 -1.83 -3.23
CA SER A 165 8.59 -2.17 -2.74
C SER A 165 9.56 -1.12 -3.28
N SER A 166 9.78 -0.03 -2.53
CA SER A 166 11.16 0.33 -2.39
C SER A 166 11.77 -0.89 -1.72
N ILE A 167 12.62 -1.65 -2.40
CA ILE A 167 13.74 -2.19 -1.66
C ILE A 167 14.16 -0.95 -0.85
N ALA A 168 13.88 -0.91 0.44
CA ALA A 168 14.65 -0.09 1.33
C ALA A 168 16.05 -0.63 1.06
N GLU A 169 16.77 0.01 0.14
CA GLU A 169 18.19 0.12 0.34
C GLU A 169 18.23 0.65 1.78
N ASN A 170 18.42 -0.22 2.74
CA ASN A 170 19.03 0.18 3.99
C ASN A 170 20.17 1.01 3.49
N ALA A 171 20.05 2.33 3.62
CA ALA A 171 20.99 3.25 3.01
C ALA A 171 22.27 3.20 3.81
N VAL A 172 22.91 2.03 3.77
CA VAL A 172 24.30 1.95 4.09
C VAL A 172 24.98 2.77 3.03
N SER A 173 25.45 3.92 3.43
CA SER A 173 26.05 4.90 2.57
C SER A 173 27.38 4.36 2.04
N PHE A 174 27.32 3.76 0.85
CA PHE A 174 28.54 3.40 0.11
C PHE A 174 28.90 4.56 -0.83
N ASN A 175 29.94 5.28 -0.50
CA ASN A 175 30.49 6.30 -1.36
C ASN A 175 31.67 5.72 -2.16
N ILE A 176 31.62 5.88 -3.48
CA ILE A 176 32.68 5.42 -4.39
C ILE A 176 33.27 6.64 -5.07
N TYR A 177 34.57 6.86 -4.89
CA TYR A 177 35.24 8.01 -5.42
C TYR A 177 36.72 7.73 -5.75
N PRO A 178 37.30 8.53 -6.68
CA PRO A 178 36.61 9.48 -7.54
C PRO A 178 35.78 8.77 -8.61
N ASN A 179 34.71 9.40 -9.06
CA ASN A 179 33.97 8.95 -10.23
C ASN A 179 33.65 10.16 -11.13
N PRO A 180 34.28 10.31 -12.30
CA PRO A 180 35.17 9.34 -13.00
C PRO A 180 36.50 9.09 -12.32
N VAL A 181 36.98 7.82 -12.42
CA VAL A 181 38.23 7.34 -11.84
C VAL A 181 39.34 7.25 -12.87
N GLU A 182 40.59 7.59 -12.48
CA GLU A 182 41.78 7.43 -13.33
C GLU A 182 42.59 6.18 -12.92
N ASN A 183 43.12 6.15 -11.72
CA ASN A 183 44.04 5.08 -11.31
C ASN A 183 43.57 4.31 -10.09
N GLN A 184 42.98 4.98 -9.12
CA GLN A 184 42.63 4.36 -7.83
C GLN A 184 41.21 4.69 -7.46
N LEU A 185 40.44 3.65 -7.14
CA LEU A 185 39.07 3.71 -6.71
C LEU A 185 38.98 3.46 -5.20
N VAL A 186 38.39 4.39 -4.47
CA VAL A 186 38.17 4.27 -3.02
C VAL A 186 36.70 4.06 -2.74
N ILE A 187 36.39 3.19 -1.79
CA ILE A 187 35.05 2.92 -1.31
C ILE A 187 34.99 3.28 0.18
N SER A 188 34.05 4.10 0.56
CA SER A 188 33.76 4.43 1.96
C SER A 188 32.42 3.79 2.34
N SER A 189 32.41 3.06 3.45
CA SER A 189 31.23 2.39 3.99
C SER A 189 31.27 2.42 5.52
N GLU A 190 30.11 2.44 6.15
CA GLU A 190 29.96 2.21 7.58
C GLU A 190 29.97 0.72 7.92
N GLU A 191 29.70 -0.15 6.93
CA GLU A 191 29.80 -1.60 7.07
C GLU A 191 31.16 -2.15 6.65
N ASN A 192 31.51 -3.30 7.20
CA ASN A 192 32.71 -4.02 6.82
C ASN A 192 32.52 -4.68 5.44
N ILE A 193 33.32 -4.26 4.45
CA ILE A 193 33.26 -4.79 3.09
C ILE A 193 34.05 -6.11 3.05
N GLU A 194 33.38 -7.19 2.67
CA GLU A 194 33.98 -8.51 2.54
C GLU A 194 34.68 -8.68 1.19
N THR A 195 33.95 -8.43 0.11
CA THR A 195 34.49 -8.63 -1.24
C THR A 195 34.03 -7.52 -2.18
N ILE A 196 34.90 -7.24 -3.17
CA ILE A 196 34.59 -6.33 -4.28
C ILE A 196 34.87 -7.05 -5.59
N SER A 197 33.92 -6.91 -6.53
CA SER A 197 34.08 -7.38 -7.90
C SER A 197 33.77 -6.27 -8.87
N ILE A 198 34.60 -6.13 -9.93
CA ILE A 198 34.35 -5.13 -10.99
C ILE A 198 34.06 -5.85 -12.30
N TYR A 199 33.00 -5.42 -12.98
CA TYR A 199 32.54 -5.99 -14.25
C TYR A 199 32.53 -4.93 -15.34
N ASN A 200 32.86 -5.33 -16.55
CA ASN A 200 32.68 -4.46 -17.73
C ASN A 200 31.23 -4.52 -18.21
N LEU A 201 30.90 -3.72 -19.26
CA LEU A 201 29.55 -3.65 -19.85
C LEU A 201 29.02 -5.01 -20.38
N ASN A 202 29.91 -5.95 -20.70
CA ASN A 202 29.55 -7.29 -21.17
C ASN A 202 29.34 -8.29 -20.02
N GLY A 203 29.39 -7.83 -18.76
CA GLY A 203 29.27 -8.69 -17.57
C GLY A 203 30.53 -9.52 -17.28
N ILE A 204 31.66 -9.25 -17.95
CA ILE A 204 32.92 -9.95 -17.70
C ILE A 204 33.56 -9.34 -16.47
N MET A 205 33.91 -10.19 -15.49
CA MET A 205 34.63 -9.78 -14.30
C MET A 205 36.07 -9.40 -14.68
N VAL A 206 36.49 -8.19 -14.33
CA VAL A 206 37.82 -7.63 -14.60
C VAL A 206 38.67 -7.47 -13.33
N TYR A 207 38.02 -7.50 -12.16
CA TYR A 207 38.67 -7.47 -10.87
C TYR A 207 37.81 -8.22 -9.82
N SER A 208 38.47 -8.91 -8.89
CA SER A 208 37.84 -9.43 -7.68
C SER A 208 38.87 -9.49 -6.55
N GLY A 209 38.50 -9.08 -5.36
CA GLY A 209 39.36 -9.09 -4.19
C GLY A 209 38.66 -8.69 -2.90
N THR A 210 39.35 -8.82 -1.79
CA THR A 210 38.96 -8.25 -0.50
C THR A 210 39.29 -6.76 -0.49
N TYR A 211 38.43 -5.96 0.11
CA TYR A 211 38.67 -4.52 0.21
C TYR A 211 39.69 -4.20 1.30
N ASN A 212 40.60 -3.29 1.01
CA ASN A 212 41.43 -2.60 1.99
C ASN A 212 41.27 -1.08 1.84
N THR A 213 41.62 -0.35 2.88
CA THR A 213 41.45 1.13 2.92
C THR A 213 42.40 1.90 1.98
N GLU A 214 43.36 1.22 1.34
CA GLU A 214 44.27 1.84 0.38
C GLU A 214 43.62 2.06 -0.99
N GLY A 215 42.43 1.45 -1.22
CA GLY A 215 41.68 1.52 -2.46
C GLY A 215 42.06 0.44 -3.47
N ILE A 216 41.42 0.46 -4.61
CA ILE A 216 41.53 -0.53 -5.69
C ILE A 216 42.27 0.13 -6.86
N ASP A 217 43.39 -0.47 -7.28
CA ASP A 217 44.10 -0.06 -8.48
C ASP A 217 43.30 -0.49 -9.73
N VAL A 218 42.85 0.52 -10.50
CA VAL A 218 42.10 0.35 -11.75
C VAL A 218 42.88 0.95 -12.95
N SER A 219 44.18 1.24 -12.76
CA SER A 219 45.02 1.86 -13.80
C SER A 219 45.11 1.02 -15.08
N ASN A 220 45.01 -0.31 -14.94
CA ASN A 220 45.08 -1.26 -16.06
C ASN A 220 43.75 -1.46 -16.80
N LEU A 221 42.64 -0.84 -16.32
CA LEU A 221 41.36 -0.90 -17.02
C LEU A 221 41.32 0.13 -18.17
N ASN A 222 40.71 -0.27 -19.27
CA ASN A 222 40.48 0.65 -20.40
C ASN A 222 39.44 1.70 -20.02
N SER A 223 39.49 2.87 -20.66
CA SER A 223 38.46 3.89 -20.49
C SER A 223 37.08 3.32 -20.85
N GLY A 224 36.07 3.58 -20.01
CA GLY A 224 34.75 3.05 -20.22
C GLY A 224 33.90 3.01 -18.95
N VAL A 225 32.71 2.40 -19.07
CA VAL A 225 31.78 2.19 -17.96
C VAL A 225 31.98 0.82 -17.37
N TYR A 226 32.03 0.75 -16.05
CA TYR A 226 32.13 -0.47 -15.26
C TYR A 226 31.09 -0.50 -14.16
N PHE A 227 30.79 -1.71 -13.66
CA PHE A 227 29.93 -1.95 -12.51
C PHE A 227 30.79 -2.53 -11.38
N VAL A 228 30.73 -1.88 -10.23
CA VAL A 228 31.39 -2.33 -9.00
C VAL A 228 30.35 -2.98 -8.11
N ASN A 229 30.49 -4.26 -7.86
CA ASN A 229 29.70 -5.02 -6.90
C ASN A 229 30.45 -5.05 -5.57
N ILE A 230 29.78 -4.64 -4.50
CA ILE A 230 30.28 -4.57 -3.12
C ILE A 230 29.46 -5.50 -2.27
N LYS A 231 30.12 -6.46 -1.65
CA LYS A 231 29.47 -7.41 -0.75
C LYS A 231 29.93 -7.20 0.68
N THR A 232 28.96 -7.08 1.58
CA THR A 232 29.11 -7.09 3.03
C THR A 232 28.41 -8.32 3.61
N GLU A 233 28.40 -8.50 4.92
CA GLU A 233 27.64 -9.57 5.58
C GLU A 233 26.12 -9.48 5.29
N ASN A 234 25.60 -8.25 5.17
CA ASN A 234 24.15 -7.99 5.07
C ASN A 234 23.69 -7.47 3.70
N HIS A 235 24.62 -6.98 2.84
CA HIS A 235 24.27 -6.30 1.58
C HIS A 235 25.11 -6.78 0.40
N ASP A 236 24.49 -6.76 -0.78
CA ASP A 236 25.12 -7.01 -2.08
C ASP A 236 24.70 -5.87 -3.03
N ILE A 237 25.60 -4.90 -3.21
CA ILE A 237 25.28 -3.61 -3.85
C ILE A 237 26.13 -3.42 -5.10
N THR A 238 25.49 -3.04 -6.19
CA THR A 238 26.17 -2.69 -7.45
C THR A 238 26.11 -1.20 -7.74
N ARG A 239 27.22 -0.58 -8.10
CA ARG A 239 27.33 0.84 -8.46
C ARG A 239 28.07 1.00 -9.79
N ARG A 240 27.63 1.97 -10.56
CA ARG A 240 28.26 2.33 -11.84
C ARG A 240 29.42 3.30 -11.61
N ILE A 241 30.56 3.04 -12.23
CA ILE A 241 31.69 3.96 -12.31
C ILE A 241 32.08 4.24 -13.76
N VAL A 242 32.79 5.33 -13.98
CA VAL A 242 33.38 5.73 -15.27
C VAL A 242 34.88 5.77 -15.13
N LYS A 243 35.59 4.94 -15.90
CA LYS A 243 37.06 4.95 -16.02
C LYS A 243 37.44 5.93 -17.12
N LYS A 244 38.33 6.87 -16.82
CA LYS A 244 38.99 7.76 -17.80
C LYS A 244 40.20 7.10 -18.43
#